data_0a98661b95765fc58c220e9f46551202
#
_entry.id   0a98661b95765fc58c220e9f46551202
#
_cell.length_a   1.000
_cell.length_b   1.000
_cell.length_c   1.000
_cell.angle_alpha   90.00
_cell.angle_beta   90.00
_cell.angle_gamma   90.00
#
_symmetry.space_group_name_H-M   'P 1'
#
loop_
_entity.id
_entity.type
_entity.pdbx_description
1 polymer ?
#
loop_
_entity_poly.entity_id
_entity_poly.type
_entity_poly.pdbx_seq_one_letter_code
_entity_poly.pdbx_strand_id
1 'polypeptide(L)'
;FKNIIRDHESEGVDFWWLDWQQHLVSPYTNSLSETFWCNHVFYNEAEKREGKRPVIFHRWGGMGSHRYQIGFSGDANISYEALGFEPYFTATASNVGYGYWGHDLGGHMFSNEQLVNNPNLVLRWIQFGVFTPIFRTHATNDSRIERRIWKFANFPTILEAVRLRYSLFPYIYTMARKTYDTGISICRPLYYEYPDVEEAYTYDGEYFFGDDILVAPITAAPQKGATTTEKEIWFPEGKWWSVSTNEMIEGPCKRTMAFTDAQIPYFFRQGAIIPYNPNNVMNVTERPKKLILNVVAGADGENSLYEDGGDNADYATQCANTTLSQVASGNSVTYTISARKGLVADIAQSRAYELRIYNSAKPLSAKVDGQTVNVVYDDATKCTTVEVPTADCCQERVIKVDYQHATAVNNINNHNAKVGYDAAKKCLVGTFPDNRKDVSMLVSNGMGKTMLNSAYHNVSGFSADLSMLQPQLY
;
A
#
# COMPACT_ATOMS: atom_id res chain seq x y z
N PHE A 1 -22.93 -28.73 14.94
CA PHE A 1 -22.05 -27.57 15.12
C PHE A 1 -21.95 -27.18 16.60
N LYS A 2 -23.07 -26.85 17.25
CA LYS A 2 -23.08 -26.32 18.63
C LYS A 2 -22.36 -27.24 19.65
N ASN A 3 -22.56 -28.55 19.55
CA ASN A 3 -22.06 -29.53 20.53
C ASN A 3 -20.55 -29.84 20.39
N ILE A 4 -19.89 -29.29 19.37
CA ILE A 4 -18.45 -29.52 19.12
C ILE A 4 -17.72 -28.18 19.09
N ILE A 5 -18.18 -27.25 18.27
CA ILE A 5 -17.47 -26.02 17.96
C ILE A 5 -17.56 -25.00 19.08
N ARG A 6 -18.76 -24.82 19.68
CA ARG A 6 -19.00 -23.79 20.73
C ARG A 6 -18.22 -24.06 22.01
N ASP A 7 -17.99 -25.31 22.36
CA ASP A 7 -17.21 -25.64 23.55
C ASP A 7 -15.77 -25.14 23.41
N HIS A 8 -15.14 -25.36 22.24
CA HIS A 8 -13.80 -24.84 21.99
C HIS A 8 -13.74 -23.32 21.89
N GLU A 9 -14.75 -22.68 21.36
CA GLU A 9 -14.84 -21.22 21.35
C GLU A 9 -14.94 -20.67 22.79
N SER A 10 -15.63 -21.34 23.69
CA SER A 10 -15.69 -20.98 25.10
C SER A 10 -14.36 -21.17 25.83
N GLU A 11 -13.51 -22.06 25.36
CA GLU A 11 -12.16 -22.32 25.84
C GLU A 11 -11.12 -21.35 25.27
N GLY A 12 -11.49 -20.47 24.32
CA GLY A 12 -10.62 -19.41 23.81
C GLY A 12 -10.26 -19.48 22.33
N VAL A 13 -10.93 -20.31 21.54
CA VAL A 13 -10.78 -20.30 20.08
C VAL A 13 -11.46 -19.05 19.49
N ASP A 14 -10.69 -18.17 18.85
CA ASP A 14 -11.19 -16.91 18.30
C ASP A 14 -11.74 -17.05 16.88
N PHE A 15 -11.15 -17.91 16.05
CA PHE A 15 -11.61 -18.16 14.69
C PHE A 15 -11.26 -19.57 14.23
N TRP A 16 -11.85 -20.01 13.11
CA TRP A 16 -11.69 -21.35 12.57
C TRP A 16 -10.92 -21.32 11.27
N TRP A 17 -9.97 -22.26 11.13
CA TRP A 17 -9.28 -22.58 9.90
C TRP A 17 -9.99 -23.75 9.21
N LEU A 18 -10.52 -23.49 8.01
CA LEU A 18 -11.24 -24.47 7.18
C LEU A 18 -10.33 -24.87 6.03
N ASP A 19 -9.56 -25.90 6.25
CA ASP A 19 -8.66 -26.45 5.24
C ASP A 19 -9.28 -27.67 4.56
N TRP A 20 -8.73 -28.02 3.50
CA TRP A 20 -8.79 -29.01 2.48
C TRP A 20 -9.83 -30.17 2.51
N GLN A 21 -9.87 -30.89 1.39
CA GLN A 21 -10.57 -32.16 1.16
C GLN A 21 -12.08 -32.13 1.32
N GLN A 22 -12.64 -30.96 1.22
CA GLN A 22 -14.08 -30.88 0.97
C GLN A 22 -14.35 -31.32 -0.47
N HIS A 23 -15.40 -32.10 -0.67
CA HIS A 23 -15.81 -32.53 -2.00
C HIS A 23 -16.24 -31.30 -2.86
N LEU A 24 -15.98 -31.39 -4.17
CA LEU A 24 -16.33 -30.32 -5.10
C LEU A 24 -17.86 -30.09 -5.17
N VAL A 25 -18.62 -31.15 -4.95
CA VAL A 25 -20.09 -31.10 -5.01
C VAL A 25 -20.66 -31.86 -3.81
N SER A 26 -21.64 -31.26 -3.16
CA SER A 26 -22.35 -31.91 -2.05
C SER A 26 -23.07 -33.18 -2.53
N PRO A 27 -22.98 -34.32 -1.77
CA PRO A 27 -23.75 -35.51 -2.10
C PRO A 27 -25.26 -35.30 -2.01
N TYR A 28 -25.69 -34.21 -1.38
CA TYR A 28 -27.12 -33.90 -1.19
C TYR A 28 -27.67 -32.92 -2.23
N THR A 29 -26.81 -32.19 -2.94
CA THR A 29 -27.20 -31.25 -3.97
C THR A 29 -26.09 -31.03 -4.98
N ASN A 30 -26.38 -31.27 -6.26
CA ASN A 30 -25.43 -31.19 -7.35
C ASN A 30 -24.99 -29.76 -7.71
N SER A 31 -25.57 -28.74 -7.09
CA SER A 31 -25.33 -27.33 -7.42
C SER A 31 -24.53 -26.60 -6.35
N LEU A 32 -24.20 -27.23 -5.23
CA LEU A 32 -23.55 -26.57 -4.12
C LEU A 32 -22.20 -27.27 -3.80
N SER A 33 -21.12 -26.50 -3.85
CA SER A 33 -19.82 -26.95 -3.35
C SER A 33 -19.84 -27.10 -1.83
N GLU A 34 -19.25 -28.19 -1.33
CA GLU A 34 -19.11 -28.40 0.13
C GLU A 34 -18.20 -27.35 0.76
N THR A 35 -17.15 -26.91 0.05
CA THR A 35 -16.30 -25.80 0.49
C THR A 35 -17.12 -24.53 0.73
N PHE A 36 -17.96 -24.17 -0.23
CA PHE A 36 -18.80 -22.99 -0.10
C PHE A 36 -19.80 -23.11 1.03
N TRP A 37 -20.40 -24.30 1.18
CA TRP A 37 -21.34 -24.59 2.26
C TRP A 37 -20.66 -24.53 3.64
N CYS A 38 -19.49 -25.13 3.80
CA CYS A 38 -18.73 -25.08 5.05
C CYS A 38 -18.37 -23.64 5.42
N ASN A 39 -17.83 -22.89 4.47
CA ASN A 39 -17.51 -21.47 4.69
C ASN A 39 -18.74 -20.67 5.13
N HIS A 40 -19.87 -20.90 4.48
CA HIS A 40 -21.14 -20.25 4.82
C HIS A 40 -21.60 -20.56 6.25
N VAL A 41 -21.58 -21.82 6.61
CA VAL A 41 -22.03 -22.26 7.95
C VAL A 41 -21.11 -21.69 9.04
N PHE A 42 -19.78 -21.85 8.88
CA PHE A 42 -18.84 -21.39 9.90
C PHE A 42 -18.85 -19.87 10.05
N TYR A 43 -18.91 -19.14 8.94
CA TYR A 43 -18.94 -17.68 8.98
C TYR A 43 -20.22 -17.15 9.65
N ASN A 44 -21.40 -17.65 9.23
CA ASN A 44 -22.68 -17.23 9.84
C ASN A 44 -22.77 -17.65 11.32
N GLU A 45 -22.15 -18.73 11.73
CA GLU A 45 -22.07 -19.07 13.15
C GLU A 45 -21.11 -18.14 13.90
N ALA A 46 -20.00 -17.72 13.26
CA ALA A 46 -19.11 -16.72 13.86
C ALA A 46 -19.79 -15.35 14.04
N GLU A 47 -20.70 -14.94 13.12
CA GLU A 47 -21.50 -13.72 13.25
C GLU A 47 -22.42 -13.69 14.47
N LYS A 48 -22.79 -14.85 15.00
CA LYS A 48 -23.63 -14.96 16.20
C LYS A 48 -22.87 -14.73 17.50
N ARG A 49 -21.56 -14.56 17.45
CA ARG A 49 -20.74 -14.26 18.61
C ARG A 49 -20.87 -12.78 18.97
N GLU A 50 -21.44 -12.49 20.12
CA GLU A 50 -21.62 -11.11 20.58
C GLU A 50 -20.28 -10.36 20.71
N GLY A 51 -20.25 -9.14 20.21
CA GLY A 51 -19.13 -8.21 20.37
C GLY A 51 -17.89 -8.52 19.56
N LYS A 52 -17.87 -9.57 18.74
CA LYS A 52 -16.69 -9.94 17.93
C LYS A 52 -16.98 -9.89 16.43
N ARG A 53 -15.98 -9.54 15.65
CA ARG A 53 -16.05 -9.63 14.18
C ARG A 53 -16.01 -11.10 13.75
N PRO A 54 -16.87 -11.51 12.79
CA PRO A 54 -16.79 -12.84 12.24
C PRO A 54 -15.52 -12.97 11.40
N VAL A 55 -14.73 -14.01 11.66
CA VAL A 55 -13.53 -14.36 10.89
C VAL A 55 -13.47 -15.87 10.72
N ILE A 56 -13.24 -16.30 9.49
CA ILE A 56 -12.78 -17.65 9.17
C ILE A 56 -11.56 -17.59 8.27
N PHE A 57 -10.68 -18.56 8.38
CA PHE A 57 -9.54 -18.73 7.51
C PHE A 57 -9.76 -19.98 6.66
N HIS A 58 -10.02 -19.79 5.36
CA HIS A 58 -10.43 -20.90 4.50
C HIS A 58 -9.54 -21.01 3.25
N ARG A 59 -9.49 -22.19 2.67
CA ARG A 59 -8.57 -22.45 1.58
C ARG A 59 -9.14 -22.08 0.23
N TRP A 60 -10.05 -22.84 -0.27
CA TRP A 60 -10.60 -22.58 -1.59
C TRP A 60 -11.88 -21.78 -1.53
N GLY A 61 -12.11 -21.14 -2.65
CA GLY A 61 -13.33 -20.46 -2.86
C GLY A 61 -13.65 -20.43 -4.34
N GLY A 62 -13.63 -19.33 -4.92
CA GLY A 62 -14.05 -19.02 -6.26
C GLY A 62 -14.96 -17.82 -6.20
N MET A 63 -15.71 -17.59 -7.26
CA MET A 63 -16.63 -16.47 -7.30
C MET A 63 -17.66 -16.56 -6.16
N GLY A 64 -17.74 -15.49 -5.36
CA GLY A 64 -18.63 -15.40 -4.20
C GLY A 64 -17.96 -15.72 -2.85
N SER A 65 -16.78 -16.34 -2.81
CA SER A 65 -16.09 -16.67 -1.56
C SER A 65 -15.52 -15.47 -0.82
N HIS A 66 -15.41 -14.31 -1.47
CA HIS A 66 -15.09 -13.03 -0.83
C HIS A 66 -16.06 -12.64 0.29
N ARG A 67 -17.22 -13.28 0.37
CA ARG A 67 -18.18 -13.11 1.48
C ARG A 67 -17.67 -13.67 2.80
N TYR A 68 -16.70 -14.58 2.74
CA TYR A 68 -16.18 -15.31 3.88
C TYR A 68 -14.67 -15.05 3.95
N GLN A 69 -14.28 -14.14 4.79
CA GLN A 69 -12.86 -13.80 4.96
C GLN A 69 -12.21 -14.84 5.87
N ILE A 70 -11.06 -15.24 5.65
CA ILE A 70 -9.90 -14.87 4.86
C ILE A 70 -9.53 -16.08 4.00
N GLY A 71 -9.00 -15.85 2.78
CA GLY A 71 -8.54 -16.94 1.94
C GLY A 71 -7.03 -17.17 1.98
N PHE A 72 -6.56 -18.34 1.52
CA PHE A 72 -5.14 -18.59 1.27
C PHE A 72 -4.92 -19.55 0.10
N SER A 73 -3.74 -19.49 -0.53
CA SER A 73 -3.42 -20.23 -1.77
C SER A 73 -3.26 -21.73 -1.58
N GLY A 74 -2.95 -22.20 -0.37
CA GLY A 74 -2.79 -23.63 -0.05
C GLY A 74 -1.38 -24.15 -0.28
N ASP A 75 -1.29 -25.40 -0.69
CA ASP A 75 -0.07 -26.24 -0.69
C ASP A 75 0.92 -25.89 -1.80
N ALA A 76 1.47 -24.69 -1.81
CA ALA A 76 2.52 -24.33 -2.75
C ALA A 76 3.80 -25.16 -2.53
N ASN A 77 4.50 -25.49 -3.61
CA ASN A 77 5.79 -26.16 -3.51
C ASN A 77 6.85 -25.26 -2.89
N ILE A 78 7.80 -25.83 -2.17
CA ILE A 78 8.97 -25.10 -1.65
C ILE A 78 9.94 -24.88 -2.80
N SER A 79 9.69 -23.83 -3.58
CA SER A 79 10.50 -23.50 -4.75
C SER A 79 10.42 -22.00 -5.11
N TYR A 80 11.39 -21.52 -5.90
CA TYR A 80 11.35 -20.20 -6.50
C TYR A 80 10.27 -20.07 -7.58
N GLU A 81 9.95 -21.17 -8.26
CA GLU A 81 8.88 -21.20 -9.26
C GLU A 81 7.51 -20.93 -8.63
N ALA A 82 7.20 -21.62 -7.53
CA ALA A 82 5.98 -21.36 -6.78
C ALA A 82 5.94 -19.92 -6.26
N LEU A 83 7.04 -19.44 -5.65
CA LEU A 83 7.14 -18.05 -5.22
C LEU A 83 6.95 -17.07 -6.39
N GLY A 84 7.43 -17.43 -7.59
CA GLY A 84 7.27 -16.60 -8.80
C GLY A 84 5.83 -16.42 -9.25
N PHE A 85 4.99 -17.42 -8.99
CA PHE A 85 3.56 -17.38 -9.33
C PHE A 85 2.72 -16.57 -8.32
N GLU A 86 3.12 -16.52 -7.06
CA GLU A 86 2.29 -15.96 -5.97
C GLU A 86 1.98 -14.46 -6.10
N PRO A 87 2.87 -13.58 -6.58
CA PRO A 87 2.52 -12.18 -6.81
C PRO A 87 1.38 -12.00 -7.81
N TYR A 88 1.43 -12.71 -8.96
CA TYR A 88 0.36 -12.75 -9.94
C TYR A 88 -0.95 -13.26 -9.32
N PHE A 89 -0.88 -14.38 -8.61
CA PHE A 89 -2.06 -14.99 -7.99
C PHE A 89 -2.68 -14.06 -6.94
N THR A 90 -1.84 -13.43 -6.12
CA THR A 90 -2.28 -12.47 -5.10
C THR A 90 -3.00 -11.26 -5.71
N ALA A 91 -2.40 -10.66 -6.72
CA ALA A 91 -2.96 -9.49 -7.36
C ALA A 91 -4.27 -9.83 -8.10
N THR A 92 -4.30 -10.94 -8.86
CA THR A 92 -5.48 -11.33 -9.65
C THR A 92 -6.64 -11.88 -8.80
N ALA A 93 -6.41 -12.30 -7.56
CA ALA A 93 -7.48 -12.64 -6.62
C ALA A 93 -8.45 -11.45 -6.41
N SER A 94 -7.98 -10.22 -6.58
CA SER A 94 -8.79 -9.01 -6.55
C SER A 94 -9.91 -8.99 -7.59
N ASN A 95 -9.72 -9.64 -8.74
CA ASN A 95 -10.71 -9.70 -9.83
C ASN A 95 -12.00 -10.42 -9.43
N VAL A 96 -11.94 -11.23 -8.38
CA VAL A 96 -13.10 -11.91 -7.80
C VAL A 96 -13.45 -11.40 -6.39
N GLY A 97 -12.93 -10.22 -6.03
CA GLY A 97 -13.21 -9.54 -4.77
C GLY A 97 -12.46 -10.11 -3.56
N TYR A 98 -11.43 -10.94 -3.77
CA TYR A 98 -10.63 -11.48 -2.68
C TYR A 98 -9.65 -10.43 -2.12
N GLY A 99 -10.15 -9.55 -1.26
CA GLY A 99 -9.38 -8.47 -0.63
C GLY A 99 -8.44 -8.93 0.49
N TYR A 100 -8.77 -10.05 1.13
CA TYR A 100 -7.97 -10.67 2.19
C TYR A 100 -7.47 -12.02 1.74
N TRP A 101 -6.21 -12.06 1.34
CA TRP A 101 -5.57 -13.22 0.76
C TRP A 101 -4.20 -13.45 1.37
N GLY A 102 -3.83 -14.70 1.55
CA GLY A 102 -2.55 -15.08 2.13
C GLY A 102 -1.97 -16.34 1.50
N HIS A 103 -0.81 -16.70 1.97
CA HIS A 103 -0.03 -17.83 1.45
C HIS A 103 0.60 -18.63 2.58
N ASP A 104 1.02 -19.84 2.27
CA ASP A 104 1.91 -20.64 3.11
C ASP A 104 3.34 -20.16 2.89
N LEU A 105 3.73 -19.07 3.58
CA LEU A 105 5.04 -18.43 3.38
C LEU A 105 6.18 -19.40 3.70
N GLY A 106 7.07 -19.57 2.74
CA GLY A 106 8.13 -20.55 2.74
C GLY A 106 7.83 -21.78 1.87
N GLY A 107 6.59 -21.91 1.39
CA GLY A 107 6.08 -23.08 0.68
C GLY A 107 5.69 -24.23 1.61
N HIS A 108 4.68 -24.98 1.24
CA HIS A 108 4.09 -26.05 2.05
C HIS A 108 4.67 -27.43 1.73
N MET A 109 4.69 -27.80 0.44
CA MET A 109 5.04 -29.13 -0.01
C MET A 109 6.53 -29.29 -0.24
N PHE A 110 7.09 -30.36 0.28
CA PHE A 110 8.45 -30.76 -0.02
C PHE A 110 8.62 -31.01 -1.52
N SER A 111 9.58 -30.33 -2.14
CA SER A 111 9.88 -30.48 -3.56
C SER A 111 11.33 -30.88 -3.84
N ASN A 112 12.29 -30.36 -3.07
CA ASN A 112 13.71 -30.55 -3.31
C ASN A 112 14.51 -30.42 -2.00
N GLU A 113 15.43 -31.35 -1.75
CA GLU A 113 16.33 -31.38 -0.60
C GLU A 113 17.18 -30.09 -0.47
N GLN A 114 17.59 -29.50 -1.60
CA GLN A 114 18.43 -28.29 -1.60
C GLN A 114 17.63 -27.02 -1.28
N LEU A 115 16.31 -27.04 -1.47
CA LEU A 115 15.45 -25.87 -1.30
C LEU A 115 14.66 -25.89 0.01
N VAL A 116 14.46 -27.06 0.60
CA VAL A 116 13.55 -27.26 1.73
C VAL A 116 13.78 -26.29 2.89
N ASN A 117 15.03 -25.97 3.19
CA ASN A 117 15.44 -24.99 4.20
C ASN A 117 16.46 -23.99 3.64
N ASN A 118 16.37 -23.66 2.35
CA ASN A 118 17.23 -22.69 1.74
C ASN A 118 16.99 -21.30 2.38
N PRO A 119 17.98 -20.68 3.05
CA PRO A 119 17.77 -19.44 3.78
C PRO A 119 17.36 -18.27 2.87
N ASN A 120 17.88 -18.20 1.64
CA ASN A 120 17.50 -17.15 0.70
C ASN A 120 16.06 -17.33 0.22
N LEU A 121 15.65 -18.55 -0.15
CA LEU A 121 14.26 -18.81 -0.56
C LEU A 121 13.27 -18.44 0.55
N VAL A 122 13.53 -18.87 1.79
CA VAL A 122 12.67 -18.53 2.94
C VAL A 122 12.63 -17.02 3.15
N LEU A 123 13.76 -16.33 3.06
CA LEU A 123 13.82 -14.87 3.16
C LEU A 123 12.95 -14.21 2.08
N ARG A 124 13.06 -14.64 0.82
CA ARG A 124 12.28 -14.05 -0.29
C ARG A 124 10.78 -14.28 -0.13
N TRP A 125 10.38 -15.44 0.38
CA TRP A 125 8.98 -15.69 0.77
C TRP A 125 8.50 -14.74 1.87
N ILE A 126 9.30 -14.54 2.91
CA ILE A 126 8.96 -13.60 4.00
C ILE A 126 8.89 -12.16 3.48
N GLN A 127 9.84 -11.74 2.64
CA GLN A 127 9.84 -10.39 2.04
C GLN A 127 8.61 -10.15 1.15
N PHE A 128 8.22 -11.14 0.35
CA PHE A 128 6.96 -11.10 -0.38
C PHE A 128 5.77 -10.97 0.57
N GLY A 129 5.74 -11.80 1.62
CA GLY A 129 4.67 -11.79 2.62
C GLY A 129 4.47 -10.47 3.33
N VAL A 130 5.51 -9.61 3.45
CA VAL A 130 5.38 -8.26 4.05
C VAL A 130 4.29 -7.46 3.33
N PHE A 131 4.20 -7.61 2.02
CA PHE A 131 3.28 -6.87 1.15
C PHE A 131 2.09 -7.74 0.67
N THR A 132 1.63 -8.64 1.53
CA THR A 132 0.37 -9.38 1.35
C THR A 132 -0.62 -9.05 2.47
N PRO A 133 -1.93 -9.19 2.28
CA PRO A 133 -2.89 -8.88 3.34
C PRO A 133 -2.68 -9.74 4.59
N ILE A 134 -2.37 -11.03 4.42
CA ILE A 134 -2.15 -11.98 5.52
C ILE A 134 -0.69 -12.43 5.52
N PHE A 135 -0.06 -12.38 6.68
CA PHE A 135 1.34 -12.73 6.89
C PHE A 135 1.45 -13.94 7.83
N ARG A 136 1.78 -15.10 7.28
CA ARG A 136 1.81 -16.37 8.02
C ARG A 136 2.79 -17.35 7.39
N THR A 137 3.68 -17.95 8.19
CA THR A 137 4.49 -19.10 7.75
C THR A 137 3.70 -20.38 7.96
N HIS A 138 3.86 -21.33 7.04
CA HIS A 138 3.25 -22.65 7.16
C HIS A 138 4.01 -23.70 6.36
N ALA A 139 3.86 -24.98 6.73
CA ALA A 139 4.37 -26.13 5.99
C ALA A 139 3.63 -27.40 6.40
N THR A 140 3.75 -28.43 5.59
CA THR A 140 3.33 -29.79 5.97
C THR A 140 4.10 -30.27 7.22
N ASN A 141 3.62 -31.35 7.84
CA ASN A 141 4.20 -31.93 9.06
C ASN A 141 5.51 -32.74 8.83
N ASP A 142 6.17 -32.56 7.69
CA ASP A 142 7.46 -33.22 7.41
C ASP A 142 8.54 -32.62 8.33
N SER A 143 9.16 -33.47 9.14
CA SER A 143 10.18 -33.02 10.13
C SER A 143 11.45 -32.41 9.51
N ARG A 144 11.65 -32.58 8.20
CA ARG A 144 12.76 -31.96 7.46
C ARG A 144 12.54 -30.48 7.19
N ILE A 145 11.30 -29.97 7.31
CA ILE A 145 10.95 -28.61 6.97
C ILE A 145 11.01 -27.72 8.22
N GLU A 146 11.84 -26.69 8.18
CA GLU A 146 11.91 -25.66 9.22
C GLU A 146 11.12 -24.42 8.79
N ARG A 147 10.27 -23.88 9.69
CA ARG A 147 9.51 -22.63 9.48
C ARG A 147 9.62 -21.66 10.66
N ARG A 148 10.37 -22.05 11.68
CA ARG A 148 10.72 -21.15 12.79
C ARG A 148 11.81 -20.21 12.30
N ILE A 149 11.43 -19.00 11.91
CA ILE A 149 12.32 -18.02 11.25
C ILE A 149 13.61 -17.75 12.02
N TRP A 150 13.58 -17.87 13.35
CA TRP A 150 14.76 -17.70 14.22
C TRP A 150 15.77 -18.84 14.16
N LYS A 151 15.49 -19.91 13.42
CA LYS A 151 16.42 -21.02 13.19
C LYS A 151 17.29 -20.85 11.94
N PHE A 152 16.97 -19.87 11.10
CA PHE A 152 17.74 -19.62 9.89
C PHE A 152 18.98 -18.73 10.16
N ALA A 153 20.07 -19.03 9.46
CA ALA A 153 21.32 -18.27 9.63
C ALA A 153 21.19 -16.77 9.29
N ASN A 154 20.27 -16.43 8.39
CA ASN A 154 19.97 -15.05 7.98
C ASN A 154 18.79 -14.45 8.78
N PHE A 155 18.51 -14.97 9.97
CA PHE A 155 17.44 -14.47 10.84
C PHE A 155 17.46 -12.95 11.06
N PRO A 156 18.61 -12.28 11.26
CA PRO A 156 18.61 -10.83 11.41
C PRO A 156 17.94 -10.10 10.23
N THR A 157 18.19 -10.54 8.99
CA THR A 157 17.57 -9.97 7.80
C THR A 157 16.07 -10.31 7.71
N ILE A 158 15.69 -11.52 8.07
CA ILE A 158 14.28 -11.92 8.16
C ILE A 158 13.55 -11.07 9.20
N LEU A 159 14.17 -10.81 10.35
CA LEU A 159 13.58 -10.01 11.43
C LEU A 159 13.29 -8.57 10.97
N GLU A 160 14.17 -7.96 10.18
CA GLU A 160 13.92 -6.63 9.62
C GLU A 160 12.71 -6.61 8.66
N ALA A 161 12.51 -7.66 7.87
CA ALA A 161 11.31 -7.79 7.05
C ALA A 161 10.04 -7.92 7.92
N VAL A 162 10.11 -8.71 8.99
CA VAL A 162 8.99 -8.82 9.95
C VAL A 162 8.70 -7.47 10.63
N ARG A 163 9.74 -6.74 11.05
CA ARG A 163 9.59 -5.40 11.64
C ARG A 163 8.95 -4.41 10.66
N LEU A 164 9.35 -4.46 9.40
CA LEU A 164 8.72 -3.64 8.35
C LEU A 164 7.21 -3.95 8.24
N ARG A 165 6.81 -5.23 8.30
CA ARG A 165 5.39 -5.61 8.32
C ARG A 165 4.64 -4.97 9.48
N TYR A 166 5.20 -4.99 10.70
CA TYR A 166 4.59 -4.36 11.88
C TYR A 166 4.56 -2.83 11.75
N SER A 167 5.59 -2.24 11.17
CA SER A 167 5.61 -0.79 10.89
C SER A 167 4.52 -0.38 9.90
N LEU A 168 4.27 -1.15 8.87
CA LEU A 168 3.23 -0.91 7.85
C LEU A 168 1.80 -1.07 8.39
N PHE A 169 1.59 -1.57 9.60
CA PHE A 169 0.26 -1.92 10.09
C PHE A 169 -0.78 -0.79 10.01
N PRO A 170 -0.49 0.48 10.38
CA PRO A 170 -1.47 1.55 10.25
C PRO A 170 -1.92 1.79 8.80
N TYR A 171 -1.00 1.69 7.85
CA TYR A 171 -1.31 1.77 6.43
C TYR A 171 -2.15 0.58 5.95
N ILE A 172 -1.73 -0.65 6.30
CA ILE A 172 -2.46 -1.88 5.95
C ILE A 172 -3.88 -1.85 6.49
N TYR A 173 -4.06 -1.43 7.74
CA TYR A 173 -5.37 -1.39 8.38
C TYR A 173 -6.29 -0.34 7.73
N THR A 174 -5.73 0.81 7.34
CA THR A 174 -6.45 1.84 6.58
C THR A 174 -6.86 1.33 5.20
N MET A 175 -5.96 0.65 4.47
CA MET A 175 -6.28 0.06 3.17
C MET A 175 -7.29 -1.10 3.28
N ALA A 176 -7.26 -1.85 4.39
CA ALA A 176 -8.28 -2.85 4.69
C ALA A 176 -9.66 -2.23 4.87
N ARG A 177 -9.75 -1.10 5.57
CA ARG A 177 -10.99 -0.33 5.68
C ARG A 177 -11.45 0.18 4.31
N LYS A 178 -10.54 0.70 3.50
CA LYS A 178 -10.85 1.12 2.13
C LYS A 178 -11.37 -0.04 1.28
N THR A 179 -10.79 -1.23 1.41
CA THR A 179 -11.30 -2.44 0.75
C THR A 179 -12.74 -2.76 1.18
N TYR A 180 -13.05 -2.65 2.46
CA TYR A 180 -14.41 -2.83 2.95
C TYR A 180 -15.39 -1.81 2.37
N ASP A 181 -15.02 -0.54 2.31
CA ASP A 181 -15.87 0.54 1.85
C ASP A 181 -16.08 0.54 0.32
N THR A 182 -15.10 0.09 -0.46
CA THR A 182 -15.07 0.24 -1.93
C THR A 182 -15.07 -1.07 -2.72
N GLY A 183 -14.75 -2.20 -2.08
CA GLY A 183 -14.51 -3.47 -2.74
C GLY A 183 -13.14 -3.58 -3.45
N ILE A 184 -12.31 -2.52 -3.43
CA ILE A 184 -10.99 -2.53 -4.05
C ILE A 184 -9.97 -3.17 -3.12
N SER A 185 -9.35 -4.26 -3.57
CA SER A 185 -8.38 -5.04 -2.78
C SER A 185 -7.13 -4.24 -2.43
N ILE A 186 -6.47 -4.63 -1.32
CA ILE A 186 -5.17 -4.07 -0.91
C ILE A 186 -4.11 -4.38 -1.96
N CYS A 187 -4.00 -5.65 -2.40
CA CYS A 187 -3.15 -6.05 -3.52
C CYS A 187 -3.97 -6.00 -4.79
N ARG A 188 -3.51 -5.27 -5.79
CA ARG A 188 -4.21 -5.16 -7.07
C ARG A 188 -3.27 -5.11 -8.26
N PRO A 189 -3.65 -5.72 -9.38
CA PRO A 189 -2.83 -5.70 -10.58
C PRO A 189 -2.64 -4.28 -11.12
N LEU A 190 -1.54 -4.05 -11.84
CA LEU A 190 -1.21 -2.74 -12.38
C LEU A 190 -2.26 -2.24 -13.39
N TYR A 191 -2.96 -3.13 -14.09
CA TYR A 191 -4.00 -2.76 -15.05
C TYR A 191 -5.27 -2.15 -14.42
N TYR A 192 -5.43 -2.15 -13.09
CA TYR A 192 -6.51 -1.40 -12.45
C TYR A 192 -6.34 0.11 -12.62
N GLU A 193 -5.09 0.57 -12.66
CA GLU A 193 -4.78 1.99 -12.86
C GLU A 193 -4.35 2.29 -14.31
N TYR A 194 -3.77 1.30 -15.01
CA TYR A 194 -3.23 1.42 -16.37
C TYR A 194 -3.83 0.39 -17.32
N PRO A 195 -5.17 0.40 -17.54
CA PRO A 195 -5.85 -0.65 -18.30
C PRO A 195 -5.51 -0.65 -19.81
N ASP A 196 -5.05 0.47 -20.34
CA ASP A 196 -4.72 0.62 -21.76
C ASP A 196 -3.21 0.42 -22.05
N VAL A 197 -2.42 -0.04 -21.06
CA VAL A 197 -0.97 -0.21 -21.17
C VAL A 197 -0.62 -1.70 -21.13
N GLU A 198 0.08 -2.20 -22.15
CA GLU A 198 0.44 -3.63 -22.28
C GLU A 198 1.34 -4.10 -21.10
N GLU A 199 2.27 -3.26 -20.69
CA GLU A 199 3.17 -3.57 -19.58
C GLU A 199 2.42 -3.86 -18.27
N ALA A 200 1.27 -3.23 -18.07
CA ALA A 200 0.46 -3.47 -16.86
C ALA A 200 -0.10 -4.90 -16.79
N TYR A 201 -0.11 -5.63 -17.92
CA TYR A 201 -0.52 -7.03 -18.01
C TYR A 201 0.66 -7.99 -18.10
N THR A 202 1.79 -7.54 -18.64
CA THR A 202 2.97 -8.40 -18.87
C THR A 202 3.95 -8.42 -17.72
N TYR A 203 3.96 -7.36 -16.86
CA TYR A 203 4.71 -7.32 -15.61
C TYR A 203 3.85 -7.82 -14.44
N ASP A 204 3.26 -8.99 -14.60
CA ASP A 204 2.29 -9.59 -13.68
C ASP A 204 2.89 -10.05 -12.34
N GLY A 205 4.21 -10.09 -12.23
CA GLY A 205 4.94 -10.27 -10.96
C GLY A 205 5.07 -9.01 -10.11
N GLU A 206 4.43 -7.90 -10.53
CA GLU A 206 4.38 -6.63 -9.83
C GLU A 206 2.93 -6.26 -9.52
N TYR A 207 2.72 -5.50 -8.44
CA TYR A 207 1.37 -5.10 -8.04
C TYR A 207 1.38 -3.85 -7.17
N PHE A 208 0.23 -3.18 -7.08
CA PHE A 208 0.01 -2.15 -6.08
C PHE A 208 -0.38 -2.75 -4.74
N PHE A 209 0.25 -2.27 -3.68
CA PHE A 209 -0.11 -2.55 -2.30
C PHE A 209 -0.69 -1.30 -1.66
N GLY A 210 -2.02 -1.23 -1.60
CA GLY A 210 -2.73 0.00 -1.33
C GLY A 210 -2.58 1.01 -2.48
N ASP A 211 -2.76 2.30 -2.18
CA ASP A 211 -2.80 3.34 -3.21
C ASP A 211 -1.40 3.84 -3.64
N ASP A 212 -0.43 3.75 -2.74
CA ASP A 212 0.80 4.53 -2.84
C ASP A 212 2.07 3.68 -2.94
N ILE A 213 1.96 2.35 -2.92
CA ILE A 213 3.12 1.45 -2.92
C ILE A 213 3.08 0.53 -4.14
N LEU A 214 4.08 0.66 -5.01
CA LEU A 214 4.39 -0.34 -6.04
C LEU A 214 5.33 -1.39 -5.44
N VAL A 215 5.03 -2.67 -5.62
CA VAL A 215 5.83 -3.79 -5.10
C VAL A 215 6.26 -4.69 -6.24
N ALA A 216 7.55 -5.01 -6.31
CA ALA A 216 8.14 -5.89 -7.30
C ALA A 216 8.97 -7.00 -6.63
N PRO A 217 8.35 -8.03 -6.02
CA PRO A 217 9.05 -9.02 -5.21
C PRO A 217 10.16 -9.75 -5.98
N ILE A 218 11.28 -10.03 -5.30
CA ILE A 218 12.33 -10.89 -5.84
C ILE A 218 11.88 -12.34 -5.66
N THR A 219 11.70 -13.03 -6.77
CA THR A 219 11.17 -14.40 -6.84
C THR A 219 12.15 -15.38 -7.47
N ALA A 220 13.39 -14.96 -7.68
CA ALA A 220 14.46 -15.79 -8.24
C ALA A 220 15.62 -15.93 -7.27
N ALA A 221 16.38 -17.01 -7.42
CA ALA A 221 17.65 -17.19 -6.71
C ALA A 221 18.70 -16.20 -7.22
N PRO A 222 19.65 -15.76 -6.37
CA PRO A 222 20.81 -15.06 -6.85
C PRO A 222 21.65 -15.96 -7.77
N GLN A 223 22.35 -15.38 -8.73
CA GLN A 223 23.30 -16.11 -9.54
C GLN A 223 24.42 -16.66 -8.64
N LYS A 224 25.01 -17.78 -9.04
CA LYS A 224 26.06 -18.45 -8.23
C LYS A 224 27.22 -17.48 -7.93
N GLY A 225 27.44 -17.23 -6.65
CA GLY A 225 28.48 -16.32 -6.18
C GLY A 225 28.11 -14.83 -6.18
N ALA A 226 26.91 -14.46 -6.63
CA ALA A 226 26.43 -13.10 -6.56
C ALA A 226 25.92 -12.76 -5.14
N THR A 227 26.15 -11.50 -4.73
CA THR A 227 25.65 -10.93 -3.47
C THR A 227 24.35 -10.16 -3.65
N THR A 228 23.88 -10.04 -4.89
CA THR A 228 22.64 -9.38 -5.28
C THR A 228 21.84 -10.25 -6.22
N THR A 229 20.54 -10.00 -6.27
CA THR A 229 19.63 -10.57 -7.28
C THR A 229 19.12 -9.42 -8.15
N GLU A 230 19.22 -9.58 -9.48
CA GLU A 230 18.69 -8.61 -10.42
C GLU A 230 17.18 -8.83 -10.62
N LYS A 231 16.45 -7.74 -10.78
CA LYS A 231 15.03 -7.72 -11.11
C LYS A 231 14.79 -6.62 -12.14
N GLU A 232 14.22 -6.95 -13.28
CA GLU A 232 13.63 -5.97 -14.17
C GLU A 232 12.27 -5.54 -13.62
N ILE A 233 12.04 -4.23 -13.58
CA ILE A 233 10.85 -3.60 -13.00
C ILE A 233 10.31 -2.61 -14.01
N TRP A 234 9.00 -2.65 -14.25
CA TRP A 234 8.29 -1.63 -14.99
C TRP A 234 7.71 -0.59 -14.03
N PHE A 235 8.13 0.65 -14.21
CA PHE A 235 7.58 1.78 -13.49
C PHE A 235 6.49 2.42 -14.36
N PRO A 236 5.23 2.44 -13.91
CA PRO A 236 4.15 3.16 -14.60
C PRO A 236 4.40 4.67 -14.65
N GLU A 237 3.60 5.36 -15.46
CA GLU A 237 3.62 6.82 -15.52
C GLU A 237 3.56 7.44 -14.10
N GLY A 238 4.36 8.48 -13.86
CA GLY A 238 4.51 9.13 -12.58
C GLY A 238 5.94 9.03 -12.05
N LYS A 239 6.12 9.38 -10.77
CA LYS A 239 7.43 9.34 -10.11
C LYS A 239 7.36 8.45 -8.88
N TRP A 240 8.38 7.62 -8.72
CA TRP A 240 8.43 6.55 -7.75
C TRP A 240 9.70 6.63 -6.92
N TRP A 241 9.56 6.77 -5.62
CA TRP A 241 10.69 6.78 -4.69
C TRP A 241 11.10 5.36 -4.32
N SER A 242 12.32 4.99 -4.69
CA SER A 242 12.90 3.71 -4.26
C SER A 242 13.37 3.81 -2.81
N VAL A 243 12.70 3.11 -1.91
CA VAL A 243 13.08 3.08 -0.50
C VAL A 243 14.41 2.36 -0.27
N SER A 244 14.72 1.40 -1.15
CA SER A 244 15.95 0.59 -1.02
C SER A 244 17.20 1.28 -1.55
N THR A 245 17.07 2.22 -2.50
CA THR A 245 18.21 2.88 -3.17
C THR A 245 18.25 4.39 -2.95
N ASN A 246 17.22 4.96 -2.32
CA ASN A 246 17.09 6.41 -2.07
C ASN A 246 17.16 7.23 -3.35
N GLU A 247 16.50 6.78 -4.40
CA GLU A 247 16.40 7.49 -5.67
C GLU A 247 14.96 7.68 -6.15
N MET A 248 14.71 8.76 -6.89
CA MET A 248 13.45 9.00 -7.57
C MET A 248 13.55 8.45 -9.00
N ILE A 249 12.60 7.61 -9.38
CA ILE A 249 12.51 7.00 -10.70
C ILE A 249 11.30 7.59 -11.41
N GLU A 250 11.51 8.11 -12.61
CA GLU A 250 10.42 8.65 -13.44
C GLU A 250 9.98 7.63 -14.48
N GLY A 251 8.70 7.28 -14.45
CA GLY A 251 8.03 6.41 -15.41
C GLY A 251 7.30 7.21 -16.51
N PRO A 252 6.85 6.53 -17.61
CA PRO A 252 6.94 5.09 -17.78
C PRO A 252 8.35 4.66 -18.21
N CYS A 253 8.91 3.65 -17.53
CA CYS A 253 10.20 3.09 -17.91
C CYS A 253 10.39 1.66 -17.40
N LYS A 254 11.31 0.93 -18.01
CA LYS A 254 11.78 -0.38 -17.56
C LYS A 254 13.20 -0.24 -17.01
N ARG A 255 13.46 -0.77 -15.83
CA ARG A 255 14.78 -0.73 -15.23
C ARG A 255 15.16 -2.06 -14.61
N THR A 256 16.33 -2.58 -14.96
CA THR A 256 16.95 -3.68 -14.23
C THR A 256 17.72 -3.11 -13.04
N MET A 257 17.35 -3.55 -11.84
CA MET A 257 17.94 -3.12 -10.58
C MET A 257 18.47 -4.32 -9.82
N ALA A 258 19.58 -4.16 -9.11
CA ALA A 258 20.21 -5.19 -8.31
C ALA A 258 19.94 -4.96 -6.81
N PHE A 259 19.48 -5.99 -6.13
CA PHE A 259 19.08 -5.92 -4.72
C PHE A 259 19.84 -6.96 -3.89
N THR A 260 20.39 -6.54 -2.76
CA THR A 260 20.94 -7.44 -1.74
C THR A 260 19.84 -8.20 -1.03
N ASP A 261 20.20 -9.18 -0.21
CA ASP A 261 19.23 -9.92 0.63
C ASP A 261 18.49 -9.01 1.63
N ALA A 262 19.10 -7.93 2.06
CA ALA A 262 18.46 -6.98 2.99
C ALA A 262 17.46 -6.02 2.32
N GLN A 263 17.48 -5.93 1.00
CA GLN A 263 16.66 -4.98 0.25
C GLN A 263 15.41 -5.65 -0.33
N ILE A 264 14.29 -4.98 -0.17
CA ILE A 264 13.00 -5.37 -0.76
C ILE A 264 12.63 -4.34 -1.82
N PRO A 265 12.33 -4.74 -3.06
CA PRO A 265 11.89 -3.82 -4.10
C PRO A 265 10.45 -3.35 -3.83
N TYR A 266 10.31 -2.19 -3.21
CA TYR A 266 9.04 -1.47 -3.12
C TYR A 266 9.30 0.03 -3.25
N PHE A 267 8.32 0.73 -3.79
CA PHE A 267 8.46 2.10 -4.24
C PHE A 267 7.25 2.91 -3.81
N PHE A 268 7.49 4.09 -3.25
CA PHE A 268 6.43 5.00 -2.89
C PHE A 268 6.13 5.96 -4.03
N ARG A 269 4.87 6.16 -4.33
CA ARG A 269 4.43 7.17 -5.28
C ARG A 269 4.83 8.56 -4.80
N GLN A 270 5.26 9.45 -5.70
CA GLN A 270 5.45 10.86 -5.37
C GLN A 270 4.13 11.47 -4.86
N GLY A 271 4.18 12.23 -3.78
CA GLY A 271 2.99 12.75 -3.10
C GLY A 271 2.45 11.84 -2.00
N ALA A 272 2.90 10.60 -1.91
CA ALA A 272 2.44 9.65 -0.88
C ALA A 272 2.70 10.13 0.55
N ILE A 273 1.77 9.78 1.44
CA ILE A 273 1.92 9.93 2.90
C ILE A 273 1.55 8.59 3.54
N ILE A 274 2.53 7.84 4.01
CA ILE A 274 2.36 6.47 4.48
C ILE A 274 2.62 6.39 5.98
N PRO A 275 1.57 6.19 6.80
CA PRO A 275 1.73 6.08 8.24
C PRO A 275 2.35 4.74 8.64
N TYR A 276 3.36 4.79 9.51
CA TYR A 276 4.04 3.64 10.08
C TYR A 276 3.97 3.66 11.60
N ASN A 277 3.93 2.47 12.20
CA ASN A 277 4.29 2.31 13.60
C ASN A 277 5.81 2.49 13.78
N PRO A 278 6.27 2.95 14.95
CA PRO A 278 7.68 2.87 15.31
C PRO A 278 8.19 1.42 15.37
N ASN A 279 9.48 1.22 15.09
CA ASN A 279 10.10 -0.11 15.05
C ASN A 279 10.08 -0.90 16.37
N ASN A 280 9.73 -0.25 17.50
CA ASN A 280 9.62 -0.89 18.80
C ASN A 280 8.21 -1.43 19.11
N VAL A 281 7.25 -1.26 18.20
CA VAL A 281 5.94 -1.88 18.33
C VAL A 281 6.06 -3.38 18.07
N MET A 282 5.76 -4.18 19.08
CA MET A 282 5.93 -5.65 19.05
C MET A 282 4.61 -6.39 18.86
N ASN A 283 3.47 -5.68 18.95
CA ASN A 283 2.15 -6.26 18.87
C ASN A 283 1.20 -5.29 18.14
N VAL A 284 0.41 -5.78 17.21
CA VAL A 284 -0.55 -4.96 16.45
C VAL A 284 -1.71 -4.43 17.29
N THR A 285 -1.93 -4.99 18.47
CA THR A 285 -2.92 -4.45 19.44
C THR A 285 -2.39 -3.27 20.26
N GLU A 286 -1.07 -3.01 20.21
CA GLU A 286 -0.51 -1.83 20.83
C GLU A 286 -1.07 -0.57 20.17
N ARG A 287 -1.28 0.46 20.97
CA ARG A 287 -1.76 1.78 20.52
C ARG A 287 -0.63 2.79 20.68
N PRO A 288 0.28 2.91 19.69
CA PRO A 288 1.47 3.74 19.83
C PRO A 288 1.09 5.21 19.99
N LYS A 289 1.76 5.87 20.95
CA LYS A 289 1.63 7.30 21.22
C LYS A 289 2.46 8.16 20.26
N LYS A 290 3.21 7.54 19.36
CA LYS A 290 3.94 8.18 18.27
C LYS A 290 3.72 7.38 16.99
N LEU A 291 3.48 8.06 15.87
CA LEU A 291 3.51 7.46 14.53
C LEU A 291 4.59 8.13 13.68
N ILE A 292 5.07 7.40 12.70
CA ILE A 292 5.97 7.90 11.66
C ILE A 292 5.13 8.13 10.40
N LEU A 293 5.26 9.29 9.80
CA LEU A 293 4.63 9.62 8.52
C LEU A 293 5.74 9.68 7.46
N ASN A 294 5.79 8.66 6.61
CA ASN A 294 6.71 8.61 5.49
C ASN A 294 6.09 9.36 4.32
N VAL A 295 6.72 10.43 3.91
CA VAL A 295 6.21 11.36 2.92
C VAL A 295 7.17 11.43 1.74
N VAL A 296 6.67 11.42 0.52
CA VAL A 296 7.48 11.62 -0.68
C VAL A 296 7.23 13.02 -1.24
N ALA A 297 8.27 13.86 -1.17
CA ALA A 297 8.19 15.24 -1.62
C ALA A 297 8.04 15.37 -3.15
N GLY A 298 7.53 16.54 -3.60
CA GLY A 298 7.52 16.94 -5.00
C GLY A 298 6.16 16.85 -5.71
N ALA A 299 5.10 16.45 -5.01
CA ALA A 299 3.72 16.57 -5.46
C ALA A 299 2.81 16.82 -4.26
N ASP A 300 1.66 17.44 -4.49
CA ASP A 300 0.59 17.45 -3.51
C ASP A 300 0.06 16.04 -3.30
N GLY A 301 -0.47 15.77 -2.12
CA GLY A 301 -1.00 14.45 -1.81
C GLY A 301 -1.87 14.43 -0.56
N GLU A 302 -2.71 13.41 -0.49
CA GLU A 302 -3.60 13.18 0.63
C GLU A 302 -3.70 11.68 0.91
N ASN A 303 -3.78 11.32 2.17
CA ASN A 303 -4.09 9.98 2.64
C ASN A 303 -4.92 10.07 3.92
N SER A 304 -5.40 8.95 4.40
CA SER A 304 -6.13 8.87 5.67
C SER A 304 -5.46 7.88 6.63
N LEU A 305 -5.73 8.04 7.90
CA LEU A 305 -5.44 7.08 8.95
C LEU A 305 -6.77 6.67 9.57
N TYR A 306 -7.16 5.41 9.35
CA TYR A 306 -8.33 4.80 9.95
C TYR A 306 -7.94 4.04 11.22
N GLU A 307 -8.71 4.21 12.27
CA GLU A 307 -8.52 3.54 13.56
C GLU A 307 -9.88 3.11 14.15
N ASP A 308 -9.91 1.96 14.80
CA ASP A 308 -11.07 1.45 15.55
C ASP A 308 -10.62 0.57 16.74
N GLY A 309 -11.55 -0.07 17.42
CA GLY A 309 -11.29 -0.93 18.57
C GLY A 309 -10.56 -2.24 18.26
N GLY A 310 -10.47 -2.63 16.99
CA GLY A 310 -9.77 -3.85 16.53
C GLY A 310 -10.70 -5.04 16.35
N ASP A 311 -11.05 -5.77 17.38
CA ASP A 311 -11.78 -7.03 17.31
C ASP A 311 -13.31 -6.94 17.51
N ASN A 312 -13.80 -5.78 18.00
CA ASN A 312 -15.23 -5.60 18.23
C ASN A 312 -16.04 -5.41 16.93
N ALA A 313 -17.34 -5.62 17.02
CA ALA A 313 -18.27 -5.50 15.88
C ALA A 313 -18.75 -4.05 15.63
N ASP A 314 -18.39 -3.09 16.47
CA ASP A 314 -18.91 -1.72 16.44
C ASP A 314 -18.17 -0.77 15.50
N TYR A 315 -17.32 -1.29 14.61
CA TYR A 315 -16.48 -0.53 13.69
C TYR A 315 -17.23 0.43 12.75
N ALA A 316 -18.54 0.28 12.61
CA ALA A 316 -19.37 1.19 11.85
C ALA A 316 -19.61 2.53 12.57
N THR A 317 -19.63 2.50 13.91
CA THR A 317 -19.90 3.66 14.77
C THR A 317 -18.73 4.02 15.69
N GLN A 318 -17.92 3.03 16.08
CA GLN A 318 -16.73 3.18 16.93
C GLN A 318 -15.47 3.17 16.08
N CYS A 319 -15.34 4.16 15.22
CA CYS A 319 -14.19 4.36 14.38
C CYS A 319 -13.78 5.82 14.31
N ALA A 320 -12.54 6.05 13.92
CA ALA A 320 -11.97 7.36 13.78
C ALA A 320 -11.15 7.49 12.49
N ASN A 321 -11.16 8.67 11.89
CA ASN A 321 -10.37 9.00 10.72
C ASN A 321 -9.60 10.30 10.94
N THR A 322 -8.34 10.30 10.50
CA THR A 322 -7.47 11.47 10.44
C THR A 322 -7.01 11.64 9.01
N THR A 323 -7.26 12.79 8.41
CA THR A 323 -6.73 13.13 7.08
C THR A 323 -5.30 13.62 7.22
N LEU A 324 -4.43 13.11 6.35
CA LEU A 324 -3.02 13.49 6.23
C LEU A 324 -2.83 14.12 4.86
N SER A 325 -2.32 15.34 4.79
CA SER A 325 -2.12 16.01 3.49
C SER A 325 -0.79 16.73 3.40
N GLN A 326 -0.28 16.90 2.19
CA GLN A 326 0.83 17.78 1.85
C GLN A 326 0.46 18.66 0.67
N VAL A 327 0.79 19.94 0.78
CA VAL A 327 0.54 20.96 -0.25
C VAL A 327 1.76 21.84 -0.40
N ALA A 328 2.29 21.90 -1.62
CA ALA A 328 3.41 22.78 -1.96
C ALA A 328 2.92 24.19 -2.32
N SER A 329 3.59 25.22 -1.83
CA SER A 329 3.30 26.62 -2.16
C SER A 329 4.58 27.44 -2.17
N GLY A 330 5.02 27.82 -3.35
CA GLY A 330 6.29 28.55 -3.52
C GLY A 330 7.48 27.77 -2.98
N ASN A 331 8.20 28.35 -2.03
CA ASN A 331 9.37 27.73 -1.41
C ASN A 331 9.04 26.94 -0.15
N SER A 332 7.78 26.67 0.14
CA SER A 332 7.38 25.90 1.33
C SER A 332 6.43 24.79 1.00
N VAL A 333 6.44 23.76 1.85
CA VAL A 333 5.47 22.68 1.84
C VAL A 333 4.77 22.67 3.20
N THR A 334 3.45 22.62 3.15
CA THR A 334 2.60 22.48 4.33
C THR A 334 2.10 21.06 4.42
N TYR A 335 2.39 20.40 5.54
CA TYR A 335 1.85 19.10 5.91
C TYR A 335 0.78 19.30 6.97
N THR A 336 -0.39 18.75 6.75
CA THR A 336 -1.50 18.88 7.68
C THR A 336 -1.92 17.50 8.19
N ILE A 337 -2.02 17.37 9.51
CA ILE A 337 -2.65 16.25 10.18
C ILE A 337 -3.96 16.81 10.73
N SER A 338 -5.07 16.45 10.12
CA SER A 338 -6.37 17.01 10.51
C SER A 338 -6.75 16.64 11.94
N ALA A 339 -7.63 17.42 12.53
CA ALA A 339 -8.35 16.96 13.72
C ALA A 339 -9.02 15.61 13.42
N ARG A 340 -8.84 14.66 14.34
CA ARG A 340 -9.45 13.34 14.23
C ARG A 340 -10.97 13.45 14.26
N LYS A 341 -11.65 12.80 13.33
CA LYS A 341 -13.10 12.68 13.27
C LYS A 341 -13.53 11.32 13.78
N GLY A 342 -14.52 11.27 14.64
CA GLY A 342 -15.00 10.05 15.28
C GLY A 342 -14.40 9.80 16.67
N LEU A 343 -15.02 8.93 17.43
CA LEU A 343 -14.66 8.60 18.79
C LEU A 343 -14.45 7.10 18.93
N VAL A 344 -13.30 6.74 19.50
CA VAL A 344 -12.98 5.37 19.90
C VAL A 344 -12.26 5.43 21.24
N ALA A 345 -12.76 4.72 22.22
CA ALA A 345 -12.18 4.73 23.57
C ALA A 345 -10.78 4.13 23.62
N ASP A 346 -10.56 3.07 22.83
CA ASP A 346 -9.38 2.21 22.91
C ASP A 346 -8.22 2.63 22.01
N ILE A 347 -8.24 3.84 21.43
CA ILE A 347 -7.13 4.38 20.64
C ILE A 347 -6.45 5.55 21.37
N ALA A 348 -5.22 5.88 20.95
CA ALA A 348 -4.47 6.99 21.54
C ALA A 348 -5.25 8.31 21.42
N GLN A 349 -5.53 8.97 22.56
CA GLN A 349 -6.23 10.26 22.59
C GLN A 349 -5.26 11.43 22.35
N SER A 350 -3.98 11.25 22.62
CA SER A 350 -2.92 12.20 22.30
C SER A 350 -1.78 11.47 21.59
N ARG A 351 -1.13 12.14 20.63
CA ARG A 351 -0.10 11.52 19.79
C ARG A 351 0.97 12.52 19.35
N ALA A 352 2.20 12.03 19.29
CA ALA A 352 3.32 12.65 18.61
C ALA A 352 3.46 12.06 17.20
N TYR A 353 4.10 12.81 16.30
CA TYR A 353 4.44 12.30 14.98
C TYR A 353 5.89 12.60 14.63
N GLU A 354 6.47 11.76 13.77
CA GLU A 354 7.76 12.00 13.13
C GLU A 354 7.52 12.02 11.62
N LEU A 355 7.70 13.17 10.99
CA LEU A 355 7.66 13.26 9.53
C LEU A 355 9.03 12.89 8.98
N ARG A 356 9.06 11.92 8.07
CA ARG A 356 10.22 11.55 7.24
C ARG A 356 9.89 11.93 5.81
N ILE A 357 10.50 13.00 5.36
CA ILE A 357 10.22 13.57 4.03
C ILE A 357 11.34 13.14 3.10
N TYR A 358 11.07 12.12 2.28
CA TYR A 358 11.99 11.59 1.28
C TYR A 358 12.02 12.45 0.02
N ASN A 359 13.11 12.34 -0.75
CA ASN A 359 13.38 13.18 -1.92
C ASN A 359 13.33 14.67 -1.58
N SER A 360 13.66 15.03 -0.36
CA SER A 360 13.65 16.40 0.12
C SER A 360 14.93 17.13 -0.25
N ALA A 361 14.83 18.40 -0.62
CA ALA A 361 15.96 19.29 -0.55
C ALA A 361 16.28 19.60 0.93
N LYS A 362 17.49 20.12 1.20
CA LYS A 362 17.85 20.59 2.54
C LYS A 362 16.95 21.75 2.95
N PRO A 363 16.19 21.65 4.04
CA PRO A 363 15.30 22.71 4.50
C PRO A 363 16.06 23.88 5.11
N LEU A 364 15.48 25.07 5.06
CA LEU A 364 15.94 26.26 5.78
C LEU A 364 15.40 26.27 7.20
N SER A 365 14.13 25.92 7.36
CA SER A 365 13.44 25.92 8.66
C SER A 365 12.23 25.01 8.62
N ALA A 366 11.78 24.60 9.82
CA ALA A 366 10.48 23.98 10.00
C ALA A 366 9.72 24.63 11.17
N LYS A 367 8.40 24.69 11.03
CA LYS A 367 7.49 25.15 12.09
C LYS A 367 6.38 24.12 12.29
N VAL A 368 6.02 23.89 13.53
CA VAL A 368 4.86 23.11 13.92
C VAL A 368 3.91 24.04 14.67
N ASP A 369 2.69 24.20 14.16
CA ASP A 369 1.66 25.09 14.70
C ASP A 369 2.20 26.53 14.93
N GLY A 370 3.01 27.01 13.98
CA GLY A 370 3.64 28.32 14.02
C GLY A 370 4.93 28.40 14.86
N GLN A 371 5.25 27.41 15.67
CA GLN A 371 6.46 27.38 16.51
C GLN A 371 7.62 26.73 15.74
N THR A 372 8.78 27.41 15.76
CA THR A 372 10.00 26.87 15.14
C THR A 372 10.45 25.61 15.87
N VAL A 373 10.73 24.54 15.11
CA VAL A 373 11.22 23.26 15.61
C VAL A 373 12.57 22.92 14.98
N ASN A 374 13.29 22.00 15.63
CA ASN A 374 14.51 21.47 15.03
C ASN A 374 14.16 20.58 13.83
N VAL A 375 14.99 20.68 12.78
CA VAL A 375 14.87 19.87 11.58
C VAL A 375 16.20 19.19 11.30
N VAL A 376 16.16 17.89 11.03
CA VAL A 376 17.33 17.09 10.68
C VAL A 376 17.25 16.73 9.19
N TYR A 377 18.35 16.92 8.49
CA TYR A 377 18.45 16.53 7.08
C TYR A 377 19.63 15.58 6.90
N ASP A 378 19.36 14.44 6.28
CA ASP A 378 20.36 13.47 5.86
C ASP A 378 20.56 13.57 4.35
N ASP A 379 21.75 14.03 3.95
CA ASP A 379 22.09 14.21 2.53
C ASP A 379 22.27 12.88 1.79
N ALA A 380 22.67 11.82 2.49
CA ALA A 380 22.86 10.50 1.88
C ALA A 380 21.52 9.85 1.48
N THR A 381 20.50 10.00 2.31
CA THR A 381 19.16 9.45 2.06
C THR A 381 18.20 10.49 1.49
N LYS A 382 18.63 11.75 1.32
CA LYS A 382 17.75 12.88 0.91
C LYS A 382 16.48 12.96 1.75
N CYS A 383 16.61 12.70 3.05
CA CYS A 383 15.50 12.66 3.99
C CYS A 383 15.55 13.82 4.98
N THR A 384 14.47 14.55 5.07
CA THR A 384 14.24 15.55 6.12
C THR A 384 13.37 14.93 7.21
N THR A 385 13.80 15.02 8.46
CA THR A 385 13.03 14.55 9.63
C THR A 385 12.58 15.75 10.46
N VAL A 386 11.27 15.79 10.77
CA VAL A 386 10.64 16.79 11.63
C VAL A 386 9.88 16.10 12.73
N GLU A 387 10.23 16.39 13.99
CA GLU A 387 9.48 15.92 15.16
C GLU A 387 8.27 16.82 15.41
N VAL A 388 7.09 16.21 15.50
CA VAL A 388 5.83 16.87 15.85
C VAL A 388 5.48 16.50 17.28
N PRO A 389 5.53 17.45 18.23
CA PRO A 389 5.28 17.19 19.63
C PRO A 389 3.88 16.60 19.89
N THR A 390 3.77 15.86 20.98
CA THR A 390 2.49 15.28 21.43
C THR A 390 1.43 16.37 21.61
N ALA A 391 0.27 16.13 21.01
CA ALA A 391 -0.93 16.93 21.21
C ALA A 391 -2.17 16.04 21.20
N ASP A 392 -3.33 16.61 21.59
CA ASP A 392 -4.62 15.96 21.47
C ASP A 392 -4.91 15.64 19.99
N CYS A 393 -5.34 14.42 19.70
CA CYS A 393 -5.66 13.98 18.34
C CYS A 393 -6.89 14.72 17.73
N CYS A 394 -7.71 15.36 18.55
CA CYS A 394 -8.82 16.21 18.10
C CYS A 394 -8.37 17.64 17.73
N GLN A 395 -7.07 17.93 17.78
CA GLN A 395 -6.49 19.18 17.31
C GLN A 395 -5.80 18.95 15.95
N GLU A 396 -6.04 19.86 15.02
CA GLU A 396 -5.28 19.89 13.77
C GLU A 396 -3.83 20.28 14.04
N ARG A 397 -2.92 19.66 13.32
CA ARG A 397 -1.50 19.97 13.35
C ARG A 397 -1.04 20.44 11.98
N VAL A 398 -0.37 21.58 11.95
CA VAL A 398 0.15 22.18 10.72
C VAL A 398 1.67 22.27 10.81
N ILE A 399 2.34 21.55 9.92
CA ILE A 399 3.79 21.52 9.81
C ILE A 399 4.19 22.23 8.53
N LYS A 400 4.89 23.33 8.63
CA LYS A 400 5.40 24.09 7.48
C LYS A 400 6.91 23.94 7.40
N VAL A 401 7.40 23.50 6.25
CA VAL A 401 8.83 23.35 5.96
C VAL A 401 9.19 24.33 4.84
N ASP A 402 10.17 25.19 5.09
CA ASP A 402 10.63 26.20 4.13
C ASP A 402 11.96 25.77 3.51
N TYR A 403 12.11 26.02 2.22
CA TYR A 403 13.28 25.64 1.42
C TYR A 403 13.89 26.88 0.72
N GLN A 404 15.14 26.78 0.29
CA GLN A 404 15.82 27.88 -0.39
C GLN A 404 15.26 28.16 -1.78
N HIS A 405 14.85 27.10 -2.48
CA HIS A 405 14.27 27.18 -3.82
C HIS A 405 12.89 26.56 -3.79
N ALA A 406 12.05 26.93 -4.75
CA ALA A 406 10.74 26.31 -4.88
C ALA A 406 10.89 24.78 -4.94
N THR A 407 10.19 24.09 -4.06
CA THR A 407 10.06 22.62 -4.07
C THR A 407 9.01 22.29 -5.12
N ALA A 408 9.32 22.64 -6.37
CA ALA A 408 8.32 22.71 -7.41
C ALA A 408 7.74 21.33 -7.72
N VAL A 409 6.52 21.18 -7.37
CA VAL A 409 5.52 20.94 -8.42
C VAL A 409 5.58 22.16 -9.32
N ASN A 410 5.64 21.98 -10.63
CA ASN A 410 5.54 23.08 -11.59
C ASN A 410 4.22 23.83 -11.39
N ASN A 411 4.14 24.64 -10.37
CA ASN A 411 3.11 25.63 -10.25
C ASN A 411 3.39 26.68 -11.34
N ILE A 412 2.61 26.60 -12.38
CA ILE A 412 2.52 27.57 -13.48
C ILE A 412 2.32 29.00 -12.99
N ASN A 413 2.24 29.23 -11.69
CA ASN A 413 1.84 30.46 -11.03
C ASN A 413 2.94 31.53 -10.86
N ASN A 414 4.15 31.34 -11.35
CA ASN A 414 5.21 32.32 -11.14
C ASN A 414 5.46 33.30 -12.31
N HIS A 415 4.55 33.36 -13.26
CA HIS A 415 4.69 34.34 -14.32
C HIS A 415 3.32 34.89 -14.66
N ASN A 416 2.77 35.83 -13.99
CA ASN A 416 1.60 36.63 -14.38
C ASN A 416 0.74 36.13 -15.57
N ALA A 417 0.77 34.80 -15.83
CA ALA A 417 -0.06 34.15 -16.81
C ALA A 417 -1.50 34.14 -16.29
N LYS A 418 -2.40 34.71 -17.06
CA LYS A 418 -3.83 34.63 -16.77
C LYS A 418 -4.42 33.51 -17.63
N VAL A 419 -4.92 32.48 -16.99
CA VAL A 419 -5.65 31.42 -17.67
C VAL A 419 -7.10 31.47 -17.20
N GLY A 420 -8.03 31.46 -18.12
CA GLY A 420 -9.46 31.50 -17.82
C GLY A 420 -10.26 30.71 -18.85
N TYR A 421 -11.45 30.29 -18.46
CA TYR A 421 -12.39 29.64 -19.38
C TYR A 421 -13.38 30.67 -19.94
N ASP A 422 -13.41 30.80 -21.28
CA ASP A 422 -14.43 31.58 -22.00
C ASP A 422 -15.64 30.68 -22.27
N ALA A 423 -16.66 30.80 -21.46
CA ALA A 423 -17.86 29.97 -21.55
C ALA A 423 -18.66 30.22 -22.84
N ALA A 424 -18.60 31.42 -23.42
CA ALA A 424 -19.31 31.72 -24.66
C ALA A 424 -18.68 31.05 -25.88
N LYS A 425 -17.35 30.92 -25.86
CA LYS A 425 -16.58 30.30 -26.94
C LYS A 425 -16.23 28.86 -26.63
N LYS A 426 -16.52 28.37 -25.41
CA LYS A 426 -16.10 27.05 -24.92
C LYS A 426 -14.59 26.82 -25.08
N CYS A 427 -13.80 27.85 -24.82
CA CYS A 427 -12.34 27.80 -24.97
C CYS A 427 -11.64 28.04 -23.64
N LEU A 428 -10.51 27.38 -23.45
CA LEU A 428 -9.53 27.77 -22.45
C LEU A 428 -8.64 28.85 -23.06
N VAL A 429 -8.58 30.01 -22.42
CA VAL A 429 -7.80 31.17 -22.94
C VAL A 429 -6.70 31.49 -21.94
N GLY A 430 -5.48 31.61 -22.42
CA GLY A 430 -4.34 32.04 -21.62
C GLY A 430 -3.62 33.23 -22.23
N THR A 431 -3.15 34.14 -21.37
CA THR A 431 -2.30 35.28 -21.77
C THR A 431 -1.04 35.30 -20.92
N PHE A 432 0.07 35.64 -21.52
CA PHE A 432 1.38 35.73 -20.90
C PHE A 432 1.92 37.15 -21.02
N PRO A 433 2.58 37.70 -19.99
CA PRO A 433 3.13 39.06 -20.04
C PRO A 433 4.31 39.17 -21.00
N ASP A 434 4.99 38.07 -21.27
CA ASP A 434 6.16 38.00 -22.15
C ASP A 434 5.93 37.01 -23.29
N ASN A 435 6.58 37.23 -24.42
CA ASN A 435 6.62 36.21 -25.49
C ASN A 435 7.38 34.96 -25.02
N ARG A 436 6.70 33.83 -24.99
CA ARG A 436 7.29 32.55 -24.61
C ARG A 436 7.71 31.81 -25.88
N LYS A 437 8.85 31.10 -25.80
CA LYS A 437 9.32 30.31 -26.94
C LYS A 437 8.44 29.09 -27.16
N ASP A 438 8.10 28.39 -26.09
CA ASP A 438 7.30 27.17 -26.13
C ASP A 438 6.31 27.12 -24.95
N VAL A 439 5.07 26.83 -25.26
CA VAL A 439 3.99 26.60 -24.29
C VAL A 439 3.30 25.28 -24.62
N SER A 440 3.27 24.35 -23.70
CA SER A 440 2.49 23.12 -23.83
C SER A 440 1.30 23.17 -22.88
N MET A 441 0.15 22.77 -23.36
CA MET A 441 -1.08 22.68 -22.58
C MET A 441 -1.60 21.25 -22.62
N LEU A 442 -1.83 20.70 -21.43
CA LEU A 442 -2.42 19.39 -21.23
C LEU A 442 -3.73 19.56 -20.45
N VAL A 443 -4.83 19.07 -20.98
CA VAL A 443 -6.11 18.99 -20.28
C VAL A 443 -6.41 17.53 -20.01
N SER A 444 -6.57 17.16 -18.75
CA SER A 444 -6.88 15.80 -18.34
C SER A 444 -8.25 15.76 -17.63
N ASN A 445 -8.96 14.64 -17.72
CA ASN A 445 -10.17 14.43 -16.95
C ASN A 445 -9.85 14.06 -15.48
N GLY A 446 -10.87 13.95 -14.64
CA GLY A 446 -10.73 13.59 -13.22
C GLY A 446 -10.11 12.21 -12.95
N MET A 447 -9.91 11.38 -13.98
CA MET A 447 -9.20 10.10 -13.94
C MET A 447 -7.77 10.18 -14.51
N GLY A 448 -7.27 11.39 -14.79
CA GLY A 448 -5.92 11.60 -15.33
C GLY A 448 -5.76 11.34 -16.83
N LYS A 449 -6.82 10.93 -17.55
CA LYS A 449 -6.74 10.70 -18.99
C LYS A 449 -6.60 12.03 -19.73
N THR A 450 -5.55 12.15 -20.55
CA THR A 450 -5.36 13.32 -21.41
C THR A 450 -6.49 13.45 -22.42
N MET A 451 -7.18 14.58 -22.35
CA MET A 451 -8.30 14.93 -23.22
C MET A 451 -7.88 15.89 -24.32
N LEU A 452 -6.88 16.72 -24.06
CA LEU A 452 -6.31 17.63 -25.03
C LEU A 452 -4.82 17.83 -24.72
N ASN A 453 -4.00 17.78 -25.75
CA ASN A 453 -2.59 18.10 -25.70
C ASN A 453 -2.26 19.06 -26.85
N SER A 454 -1.81 20.25 -26.54
CA SER A 454 -1.51 21.28 -27.53
C SER A 454 -0.19 21.98 -27.21
N ALA A 455 0.62 22.19 -28.22
CA ALA A 455 1.86 22.96 -28.10
C ALA A 455 1.74 24.25 -28.93
N TYR A 456 2.21 25.34 -28.38
CA TYR A 456 2.23 26.66 -28.98
C TYR A 456 3.65 27.21 -28.94
N HIS A 457 4.12 27.77 -30.05
CA HIS A 457 5.48 28.28 -30.17
C HIS A 457 5.47 29.82 -30.37
N ASN A 458 6.34 30.49 -29.64
CA ASN A 458 6.51 31.96 -29.75
C ASN A 458 5.22 32.76 -29.55
N VAL A 459 4.42 32.42 -28.55
CA VAL A 459 3.10 33.05 -28.32
C VAL A 459 3.06 33.92 -27.06
N SER A 460 2.32 35.03 -27.12
CA SER A 460 1.94 35.85 -25.97
C SER A 460 0.61 35.41 -25.34
N GLY A 461 -0.06 34.44 -25.93
CA GLY A 461 -1.28 33.83 -25.41
C GLY A 461 -1.70 32.62 -26.28
N PHE A 462 -2.67 31.91 -25.78
CA PHE A 462 -3.27 30.77 -26.49
C PHE A 462 -4.80 30.77 -26.32
N SER A 463 -5.47 30.10 -27.25
CA SER A 463 -6.89 29.75 -27.15
C SER A 463 -7.05 28.28 -27.57
N ALA A 464 -7.53 27.44 -26.69
CA ALA A 464 -7.77 26.03 -26.95
C ALA A 464 -9.26 25.73 -26.91
N ASP A 465 -9.77 25.23 -28.01
CA ASP A 465 -11.18 24.86 -28.15
C ASP A 465 -11.47 23.58 -27.34
N LEU A 466 -12.39 23.68 -26.38
CA LEU A 466 -12.86 22.57 -25.56
C LEU A 466 -14.26 22.07 -25.98
N SER A 467 -14.81 22.57 -27.10
CA SER A 467 -16.17 22.27 -27.54
C SER A 467 -16.41 20.76 -27.83
N MET A 468 -15.35 20.05 -28.15
CA MET A 468 -15.39 18.59 -28.40
C MET A 468 -15.37 17.76 -27.12
N LEU A 469 -15.11 18.35 -25.95
CA LEU A 469 -15.08 17.66 -24.68
C LEU A 469 -16.51 17.54 -24.13
N GLN A 470 -16.91 16.33 -23.75
CA GLN A 470 -18.26 16.08 -23.22
C GLN A 470 -18.43 16.64 -21.80
N PRO A 471 -19.52 17.40 -21.49
CA PRO A 471 -19.70 18.08 -20.20
C PRO A 471 -19.81 17.18 -18.96
N GLN A 472 -19.94 15.88 -19.14
CA GLN A 472 -20.17 14.92 -18.02
C GLN A 472 -18.86 14.44 -17.34
N LEU A 473 -17.72 14.96 -17.72
CA LEU A 473 -16.41 14.47 -17.27
C LEU A 473 -15.55 15.51 -16.55
N TYR A 474 -16.15 16.64 -16.14
CA TYR A 474 -15.42 17.76 -15.51
C TYR A 474 -15.92 18.09 -14.14
#